data_0f408f4384a0d542a3d7dd13b372d5a9
#
_entry.id   0f408f4384a0d542a3d7dd13b372d5a9
#
_cell.length_a   1.000
_cell.length_b   1.000
_cell.length_c   1.000
_cell.angle_alpha   90.00
_cell.angle_beta   90.00
_cell.angle_gamma   90.00
#
_symmetry.space_group_name_H-M   'P 1'
#
loop_
_entity.id
_entity.type
_entity.pdbx_description
1 polymer ?
#
loop_
_entity_poly.entity_id
_entity_poly.type
_entity_poly.pdbx_seq_one_letter_code
_entity_poly.pdbx_strand_id
1 'polypeptide(L)'
;QRQMCIRDSISKSDDFFEDITYQILENQPRLSYGVSVSDVNNDGNFEFIVTGFGFNNLALAHKKGILFNSINQSIFIDKNRKTIGVASCDIDQDGYEEIYFLNTDTYSGNKRYSDRLLDFDGNKFFDLFELEINQKNLNLTAGRSVVCVDRNGNGAYGIYVANYGGPTRFYEKDGNEIIDKASELGIDKITGGRAVISGNILSGRSDIFAANERGENFLYYNNNGNFVELAKDYAVDDTFQNGRGTALSDIYYRGRLDILTSNWEGPHRAFVLKNNKFVDIADKQFSAPSRIRTVISADFDNDGYDEVFMNNIGEPNKLFKILDNGEFKEINIGNALETNGLGTGAAVADIDGDGILELLISHGESGYQPLTLYLSLIHISEPTRRLN
;
A
#
# COMPACT_ATOMS: atom_id res chain seq x y z
N GLN A 1 -32.52 -23.03 -21.71
CA GLN A 1 -31.65 -22.33 -22.71
C GLN A 1 -31.16 -21.04 -22.06
N ARG A 2 -29.95 -21.05 -21.53
CA ARG A 2 -29.25 -19.84 -21.09
C ARG A 2 -28.63 -19.19 -22.33
N GLN A 3 -29.10 -18.02 -22.70
CA GLN A 3 -28.44 -17.19 -23.67
C GLN A 3 -27.17 -16.64 -23.04
N MET A 4 -26.04 -17.24 -23.39
CA MET A 4 -24.73 -16.65 -23.21
C MET A 4 -24.65 -15.46 -24.15
N CYS A 5 -24.67 -14.21 -23.63
CA CYS A 5 -24.26 -13.05 -24.40
C CYS A 5 -22.74 -13.16 -24.61
N ILE A 6 -22.35 -13.67 -25.76
CA ILE A 6 -20.98 -13.57 -26.25
C ILE A 6 -20.79 -12.08 -26.60
N ARG A 7 -19.94 -11.38 -25.87
CA ARG A 7 -19.37 -10.12 -26.31
C ARG A 7 -18.45 -10.42 -27.49
N ASP A 8 -19.02 -10.37 -28.69
CA ASP A 8 -18.24 -10.46 -29.94
C ASP A 8 -17.51 -9.14 -30.21
N SER A 9 -16.24 -9.29 -30.59
CA SER A 9 -15.34 -8.30 -31.18
C SER A 9 -14.88 -7.13 -30.28
N ILE A 10 -14.04 -7.43 -29.31
CA ILE A 10 -13.02 -6.45 -28.91
C ILE A 10 -11.90 -6.57 -29.94
N SER A 11 -11.63 -5.49 -30.67
CA SER A 11 -10.34 -5.31 -31.35
C SER A 11 -9.26 -5.61 -30.32
N LYS A 12 -8.29 -6.47 -30.62
CA LYS A 12 -7.12 -6.69 -29.77
C LYS A 12 -6.42 -5.33 -29.62
N SER A 13 -6.79 -4.57 -28.57
CA SER A 13 -5.93 -3.51 -28.08
C SER A 13 -4.80 -4.22 -27.34
N ASP A 14 -3.55 -3.86 -27.61
CA ASP A 14 -2.40 -4.34 -26.83
C ASP A 14 -2.35 -3.67 -25.44
N ASP A 15 -3.46 -3.08 -25.00
CA ASP A 15 -3.60 -2.35 -23.74
C ASP A 15 -3.76 -3.32 -22.58
N PHE A 16 -3.03 -3.09 -21.52
CA PHE A 16 -3.06 -3.96 -20.33
C PHE A 16 -4.22 -3.62 -19.39
N PHE A 17 -4.59 -2.35 -19.27
CA PHE A 17 -5.70 -1.86 -18.44
C PHE A 17 -6.77 -1.15 -19.26
N GLU A 18 -8.04 -1.41 -18.91
CA GLU A 18 -9.22 -0.70 -19.38
C GLU A 18 -9.72 0.28 -18.31
N ASP A 19 -10.07 1.50 -18.69
CA ASP A 19 -10.66 2.49 -17.79
C ASP A 19 -12.15 2.17 -17.53
N ILE A 20 -12.44 1.84 -16.27
CA ILE A 20 -13.80 1.58 -15.76
C ILE A 20 -14.21 2.61 -14.69
N THR A 21 -13.56 3.77 -14.65
CA THR A 21 -13.80 4.86 -13.68
C THR A 21 -15.26 5.28 -13.59
N TYR A 22 -16.03 5.13 -14.68
CA TYR A 22 -17.48 5.41 -14.72
C TYR A 22 -18.30 4.57 -13.72
N GLN A 23 -17.74 3.49 -13.20
CA GLN A 23 -18.40 2.66 -12.19
C GLN A 23 -18.38 3.30 -10.79
N ILE A 24 -17.52 4.29 -10.53
CA ILE A 24 -17.46 4.97 -9.24
C ILE A 24 -18.56 6.04 -9.17
N LEU A 25 -19.55 5.82 -8.29
CA LEU A 25 -20.61 6.80 -8.05
C LEU A 25 -20.08 8.05 -7.34
N GLU A 26 -20.63 9.21 -7.69
CA GLU A 26 -20.31 10.50 -7.05
C GLU A 26 -18.81 10.82 -7.00
N ASN A 27 -18.07 10.40 -8.03
CA ASN A 27 -16.62 10.55 -8.14
C ASN A 27 -16.21 11.99 -8.49
N GLN A 28 -16.29 12.88 -7.52
CA GLN A 28 -15.94 14.29 -7.70
C GLN A 28 -14.43 14.52 -7.54
N PRO A 29 -13.85 15.52 -8.25
CA PRO A 29 -12.47 15.92 -8.03
C PRO A 29 -12.19 16.26 -6.57
N ARG A 30 -11.11 15.70 -6.03
CA ARG A 30 -10.76 15.79 -4.61
C ARG A 30 -9.26 15.69 -4.39
N LEU A 31 -8.78 15.93 -3.17
CA LEU A 31 -7.44 15.54 -2.74
C LEU A 31 -7.54 14.24 -1.96
N SER A 32 -6.91 13.20 -2.46
CA SER A 32 -6.83 11.87 -1.84
C SER A 32 -5.38 11.42 -1.79
N TYR A 33 -5.05 10.49 -0.89
CA TYR A 33 -3.69 9.97 -0.77
C TYR A 33 -3.67 8.45 -0.60
N GLY A 34 -3.66 7.94 0.63
CA GLY A 34 -3.58 6.51 0.88
C GLY A 34 -4.81 5.76 0.38
N VAL A 35 -4.56 4.57 -0.17
CA VAL A 35 -5.59 3.59 -0.51
C VAL A 35 -5.22 2.27 0.16
N SER A 36 -6.18 1.59 0.74
CA SER A 36 -6.07 0.25 1.30
C SER A 36 -7.26 -0.59 0.86
N VAL A 37 -7.17 -1.90 1.08
CA VAL A 37 -8.26 -2.85 0.86
C VAL A 37 -8.55 -3.52 2.19
N SER A 38 -9.84 -3.62 2.56
CA SER A 38 -10.29 -4.22 3.83
C SER A 38 -11.75 -4.62 3.73
N ASP A 39 -12.13 -5.67 4.42
CA ASP A 39 -13.54 -5.99 4.72
C ASP A 39 -13.98 -5.19 5.96
N VAL A 40 -14.30 -3.91 5.75
CA VAL A 40 -14.51 -2.94 6.83
C VAL A 40 -15.76 -3.21 7.69
N ASN A 41 -16.66 -4.07 7.23
CA ASN A 41 -17.93 -4.38 7.89
C ASN A 41 -18.09 -5.88 8.19
N ASN A 42 -17.06 -6.67 7.85
CA ASN A 42 -16.99 -8.13 8.01
C ASN A 42 -18.16 -8.86 7.33
N ASP A 43 -18.51 -8.43 6.11
CA ASP A 43 -19.56 -9.05 5.30
C ASP A 43 -19.02 -10.08 4.29
N GLY A 44 -17.72 -10.27 4.25
CA GLY A 44 -16.99 -11.18 3.35
C GLY A 44 -16.66 -10.58 1.99
N ASN A 45 -16.91 -9.28 1.78
CA ASN A 45 -16.52 -8.57 0.58
C ASN A 45 -15.54 -7.46 0.95
N PHE A 46 -14.58 -7.20 0.07
CA PHE A 46 -13.62 -6.13 0.29
C PHE A 46 -14.15 -4.76 -0.16
N GLU A 47 -13.72 -3.71 0.54
CA GLU A 47 -13.86 -2.32 0.14
C GLU A 47 -12.50 -1.70 -0.15
N PHE A 48 -12.47 -0.74 -1.10
CA PHE A 48 -11.35 0.19 -1.17
C PHE A 48 -11.55 1.31 -0.16
N ILE A 49 -10.66 1.43 0.81
CA ILE A 49 -10.60 2.57 1.73
C ILE A 49 -9.73 3.64 1.10
N VAL A 50 -10.29 4.84 0.85
CA VAL A 50 -9.58 5.97 0.26
C VAL A 50 -9.52 7.13 1.24
N THR A 51 -8.31 7.60 1.55
CA THR A 51 -8.14 8.71 2.48
C THR A 51 -8.39 10.06 1.83
N GLY A 52 -9.01 10.98 2.58
CA GLY A 52 -9.31 12.35 2.15
C GLY A 52 -8.39 13.38 2.82
N PHE A 53 -7.75 14.23 2.03
CA PHE A 53 -6.92 15.32 2.55
C PHE A 53 -7.75 16.60 2.65
N GLY A 54 -8.45 16.77 3.78
CA GLY A 54 -9.47 17.78 3.96
C GLY A 54 -10.79 17.46 3.22
N PHE A 55 -10.96 16.22 2.84
CA PHE A 55 -12.15 15.62 2.25
C PHE A 55 -12.58 14.41 3.06
N ASN A 56 -13.76 13.89 2.79
CA ASN A 56 -14.23 12.66 3.44
C ASN A 56 -13.28 11.48 3.12
N ASN A 57 -12.96 10.64 4.10
CA ASN A 57 -12.51 9.30 3.79
C ASN A 57 -13.69 8.52 3.17
N LEU A 58 -13.39 7.56 2.29
CA LEU A 58 -14.38 6.72 1.63
C LEU A 58 -14.10 5.25 1.91
N ALA A 59 -15.16 4.45 2.01
CA ALA A 59 -15.13 3.00 1.87
C ALA A 59 -15.96 2.65 0.64
N LEU A 60 -15.30 2.27 -0.45
CA LEU A 60 -15.95 1.99 -1.72
C LEU A 60 -16.26 0.51 -1.85
N ALA A 61 -17.52 0.14 -1.61
CA ALA A 61 -18.04 -1.21 -1.78
C ALA A 61 -18.54 -1.41 -3.21
N HIS A 62 -18.39 -2.64 -3.73
CA HIS A 62 -18.93 -3.01 -5.03
C HIS A 62 -20.35 -3.59 -4.92
N LYS A 63 -21.23 -3.18 -5.84
CA LYS A 63 -22.54 -3.80 -6.03
C LYS A 63 -23.04 -3.66 -7.47
N LYS A 64 -23.20 -4.78 -8.14
CA LYS A 64 -23.78 -4.84 -9.51
C LYS A 64 -23.05 -3.94 -10.53
N GLY A 65 -21.74 -3.99 -10.54
CA GLY A 65 -20.90 -3.19 -11.47
C GLY A 65 -20.75 -1.72 -11.09
N ILE A 66 -21.01 -1.36 -9.84
CA ILE A 66 -20.92 0.02 -9.36
C ILE A 66 -20.19 0.03 -8.01
N LEU A 67 -19.23 0.94 -7.86
CA LEU A 67 -18.61 1.27 -6.59
C LEU A 67 -19.31 2.48 -5.95
N PHE A 68 -19.66 2.35 -4.69
CA PHE A 68 -20.32 3.41 -3.93
C PHE A 68 -19.75 3.51 -2.52
N ASN A 69 -19.79 4.70 -1.93
CA ASN A 69 -19.37 4.86 -0.54
C ASN A 69 -20.37 4.19 0.41
N SER A 70 -19.95 3.12 1.08
CA SER A 70 -20.78 2.30 1.96
C SER A 70 -20.91 2.85 3.38
N ILE A 71 -19.95 3.70 3.84
CA ILE A 71 -19.88 4.18 5.22
C ILE A 71 -20.08 5.69 5.28
N ASN A 72 -21.07 6.13 6.06
CA ASN A 72 -21.41 7.53 6.27
C ASN A 72 -21.29 7.99 7.74
N GLN A 73 -20.63 7.20 8.59
CA GLN A 73 -20.41 7.57 9.98
C GLN A 73 -19.38 8.71 10.09
N SER A 74 -19.69 9.76 10.83
CA SER A 74 -18.88 10.99 10.92
C SER A 74 -17.44 10.73 11.38
N ILE A 75 -17.23 9.74 12.24
CA ILE A 75 -15.91 9.37 12.75
C ILE A 75 -15.04 8.72 11.66
N PHE A 76 -15.64 7.95 10.76
CA PHE A 76 -14.96 7.32 9.63
C PHE A 76 -14.64 8.36 8.54
N ILE A 77 -15.63 9.15 8.13
CA ILE A 77 -15.45 10.12 7.04
C ILE A 77 -14.50 11.27 7.39
N ASP A 78 -14.38 11.65 8.64
CA ASP A 78 -13.42 12.56 9.27
C ASP A 78 -12.96 13.76 8.41
N LYS A 79 -13.90 14.44 7.78
CA LYS A 79 -13.70 15.50 6.79
C LYS A 79 -12.76 16.63 7.22
N ASN A 80 -12.63 16.86 8.53
CA ASN A 80 -11.87 17.98 9.07
C ASN A 80 -10.38 17.68 9.21
N ARG A 81 -9.95 16.44 8.98
CA ARG A 81 -8.56 16.02 9.06
C ARG A 81 -7.92 15.89 7.67
N LYS A 82 -6.62 15.76 7.65
CA LYS A 82 -5.83 15.57 6.45
C LYS A 82 -5.21 14.19 6.50
N THR A 83 -6.00 13.19 6.13
CA THR A 83 -5.56 11.80 6.17
C THR A 83 -4.68 11.50 4.95
N ILE A 84 -3.51 10.92 5.20
CA ILE A 84 -2.50 10.66 4.15
C ILE A 84 -2.20 9.18 3.97
N GLY A 85 -2.45 8.35 4.97
CA GLY A 85 -2.22 6.92 4.93
C GLY A 85 -3.31 6.17 5.67
N VAL A 86 -3.49 4.91 5.33
CA VAL A 86 -4.44 4.00 5.97
C VAL A 86 -3.87 2.58 5.95
N ALA A 87 -4.10 1.84 7.02
CA ALA A 87 -3.90 0.41 7.10
C ALA A 87 -5.02 -0.20 7.94
N SER A 88 -5.37 -1.43 7.64
CA SER A 88 -6.38 -2.19 8.39
C SER A 88 -5.86 -3.58 8.73
N CYS A 89 -6.14 -4.04 9.93
CA CYS A 89 -5.80 -5.38 10.41
C CYS A 89 -6.46 -5.63 11.77
N ASP A 90 -6.72 -6.88 12.05
CA ASP A 90 -7.26 -7.36 13.32
C ASP A 90 -6.15 -7.30 14.40
N ILE A 91 -6.17 -6.27 15.26
CA ILE A 91 -5.14 -6.05 16.29
C ILE A 91 -5.46 -6.76 17.61
N ASP A 92 -6.69 -7.25 17.80
CA ASP A 92 -7.14 -7.88 19.04
C ASP A 92 -7.75 -9.27 18.89
N GLN A 93 -7.78 -9.78 17.65
CA GLN A 93 -8.24 -11.11 17.29
C GLN A 93 -9.75 -11.33 17.53
N ASP A 94 -10.56 -10.29 17.37
CA ASP A 94 -12.00 -10.38 17.46
C ASP A 94 -12.68 -10.71 16.13
N GLY A 95 -11.92 -10.70 15.03
CA GLY A 95 -12.35 -11.03 13.68
C GLY A 95 -12.86 -9.82 12.88
N TYR A 96 -12.83 -8.62 13.44
CA TYR A 96 -12.99 -7.37 12.71
C TYR A 96 -11.62 -6.72 12.51
N GLU A 97 -11.44 -6.00 11.41
CA GLU A 97 -10.20 -5.26 11.17
C GLU A 97 -10.31 -3.84 11.74
N GLU A 98 -9.38 -3.45 12.63
CA GLU A 98 -9.23 -2.07 13.02
C GLU A 98 -8.59 -1.26 11.91
N ILE A 99 -9.06 -0.01 11.76
CA ILE A 99 -8.59 0.89 10.71
C ILE A 99 -7.78 2.03 11.30
N TYR A 100 -6.50 2.08 10.96
CA TYR A 100 -5.62 3.18 11.35
C TYR A 100 -5.61 4.25 10.27
N PHE A 101 -6.15 5.45 10.56
CA PHE A 101 -6.05 6.63 9.72
C PHE A 101 -4.89 7.52 10.14
N LEU A 102 -3.88 7.59 9.31
CA LEU A 102 -2.67 8.39 9.50
C LEU A 102 -2.91 9.82 9.03
N ASN A 103 -2.95 10.74 9.97
CA ASN A 103 -3.20 12.17 9.70
C ASN A 103 -1.89 12.97 9.58
N THR A 104 -1.95 14.05 8.78
CA THR A 104 -0.88 15.04 8.73
C THR A 104 -1.45 16.39 8.31
N ASP A 105 -1.16 17.43 9.06
CA ASP A 105 -1.51 18.82 8.74
C ASP A 105 -0.28 19.71 8.60
N THR A 106 0.90 19.09 8.68
CA THR A 106 2.21 19.73 8.51
C THR A 106 3.14 18.85 7.68
N TYR A 107 4.17 19.43 7.11
CA TYR A 107 5.15 18.68 6.31
C TYR A 107 6.03 17.78 7.19
N SER A 108 6.44 18.23 8.37
CA SER A 108 7.29 17.47 9.30
C SER A 108 7.11 17.93 10.73
N GLY A 109 7.53 17.09 11.69
CA GLY A 109 7.47 17.41 13.11
C GLY A 109 6.04 17.39 13.66
N ASN A 110 5.76 18.22 14.64
CA ASN A 110 4.50 18.19 15.38
C ASN A 110 3.31 18.62 14.53
N LYS A 111 2.21 17.88 14.62
CA LYS A 111 0.92 18.15 13.98
C LYS A 111 -0.16 18.50 15.02
N ARG A 112 -1.23 19.11 14.55
CA ARG A 112 -2.35 19.55 15.42
C ARG A 112 -3.29 18.41 15.80
N TYR A 113 -3.62 17.55 14.84
CA TYR A 113 -4.57 16.46 15.04
C TYR A 113 -3.85 15.12 15.12
N SER A 114 -4.20 14.32 16.11
CA SER A 114 -3.74 12.93 16.23
C SER A 114 -4.24 12.07 15.06
N ASP A 115 -3.64 10.91 14.91
CA ASP A 115 -4.21 9.84 14.11
C ASP A 115 -5.49 9.29 14.73
N ARG A 116 -6.20 8.42 14.01
CA ARG A 116 -7.32 7.66 14.51
C ARG A 116 -7.05 6.17 14.38
N LEU A 117 -7.54 5.43 15.35
CA LEU A 117 -7.58 3.97 15.31
C LEU A 117 -9.02 3.55 15.54
N LEU A 118 -9.72 3.24 14.44
CA LEU A 118 -11.13 2.91 14.48
C LEU A 118 -11.32 1.41 14.68
N ASP A 119 -12.16 1.06 15.61
CA ASP A 119 -12.64 -0.28 15.88
C ASP A 119 -14.13 -0.36 15.54
N PHE A 120 -14.62 -1.51 15.10
CA PHE A 120 -15.99 -1.75 14.68
C PHE A 120 -16.67 -2.79 15.57
N ASP A 121 -17.74 -2.40 16.28
CA ASP A 121 -18.47 -3.27 17.21
C ASP A 121 -19.58 -4.12 16.55
N GLY A 122 -19.54 -4.26 15.20
CA GLY A 122 -20.61 -4.90 14.43
C GLY A 122 -21.76 -3.97 14.04
N ASN A 123 -21.75 -2.72 14.50
CA ASN A 123 -22.81 -1.74 14.21
C ASN A 123 -22.24 -0.35 13.90
N LYS A 124 -21.24 0.09 14.63
CA LYS A 124 -20.63 1.42 14.47
C LYS A 124 -19.14 1.40 14.73
N PHE A 125 -18.46 2.38 14.15
CA PHE A 125 -17.05 2.65 14.43
C PHE A 125 -16.92 3.55 15.67
N PHE A 126 -15.86 3.33 16.44
CA PHE A 126 -15.41 4.19 17.52
C PHE A 126 -13.88 4.31 17.49
N ASP A 127 -13.35 5.44 17.95
CA ASP A 127 -11.91 5.70 17.92
C ASP A 127 -11.28 5.26 19.24
N LEU A 128 -10.42 4.27 19.24
CA LEU A 128 -9.72 3.77 20.41
C LEU A 128 -8.84 4.86 21.04
N PHE A 129 -8.35 5.83 20.26
CA PHE A 129 -7.60 6.97 20.79
C PHE A 129 -8.45 8.03 21.50
N GLU A 130 -9.78 8.00 21.40
CA GLU A 130 -10.67 8.86 22.19
C GLU A 130 -10.84 8.36 23.63
N LEU A 131 -10.47 7.11 23.94
CA LEU A 131 -10.48 6.60 25.31
C LEU A 131 -9.42 7.31 26.15
N GLU A 132 -9.79 7.73 27.39
CA GLU A 132 -8.89 8.48 28.27
C GLU A 132 -7.55 7.78 28.53
N ILE A 133 -7.58 6.44 28.68
CA ILE A 133 -6.39 5.61 28.89
C ILE A 133 -5.37 5.72 27.74
N ASN A 134 -5.81 6.01 26.51
CA ASN A 134 -5.01 6.05 25.30
C ASN A 134 -4.49 7.45 24.94
N GLN A 135 -4.96 8.51 25.61
CA GLN A 135 -4.57 9.89 25.32
C GLN A 135 -3.06 10.15 25.45
N LYS A 136 -2.37 9.40 26.28
CA LYS A 136 -0.90 9.49 26.46
C LYS A 136 -0.09 8.94 25.28
N ASN A 137 -0.72 8.11 24.43
CA ASN A 137 -0.05 7.40 23.32
C ASN A 137 -0.43 7.97 21.94
N LEU A 138 -1.06 9.14 21.88
CA LEU A 138 -1.42 9.78 20.60
C LEU A 138 -0.19 10.06 19.74
N ASN A 139 -0.30 9.76 18.43
CA ASN A 139 0.71 10.21 17.48
C ASN A 139 0.44 11.67 17.08
N LEU A 140 1.24 12.57 17.60
CA LEU A 140 1.21 14.01 17.28
C LEU A 140 2.38 14.42 16.38
N THR A 141 2.97 13.48 15.65
CA THR A 141 4.00 13.72 14.63
C THR A 141 3.44 13.51 13.23
N ALA A 142 3.88 14.32 12.28
CA ALA A 142 3.50 14.19 10.87
C ALA A 142 3.86 12.79 10.34
N GLY A 143 2.87 11.96 10.06
CA GLY A 143 3.06 10.64 9.50
C GLY A 143 3.17 10.67 7.96
N ARG A 144 3.69 9.58 7.38
CA ARG A 144 3.79 9.40 5.93
C ARG A 144 3.33 8.03 5.44
N SER A 145 3.56 6.98 6.20
CA SER A 145 3.15 5.62 5.87
C SER A 145 2.86 4.83 7.13
N VAL A 146 2.02 3.83 7.00
CA VAL A 146 1.58 2.95 8.07
C VAL A 146 1.45 1.54 7.53
N VAL A 147 1.80 0.54 8.34
CA VAL A 147 1.69 -0.88 7.98
C VAL A 147 1.36 -1.73 9.21
N CYS A 148 0.60 -2.78 8.99
CA CYS A 148 0.32 -3.82 9.98
C CYS A 148 1.45 -4.85 10.03
N VAL A 149 1.80 -5.33 11.24
CA VAL A 149 2.92 -6.24 11.47
C VAL A 149 2.54 -7.28 12.53
N ASP A 150 2.36 -8.53 12.13
CA ASP A 150 2.26 -9.63 13.07
C ASP A 150 3.68 -10.05 13.53
N ARG A 151 4.25 -9.33 14.50
CA ARG A 151 5.60 -9.60 14.97
C ARG A 151 5.72 -10.90 15.77
N ASN A 152 4.64 -11.34 16.37
CA ASN A 152 4.64 -12.55 17.22
C ASN A 152 4.25 -13.82 16.44
N GLY A 153 3.70 -13.69 15.21
CA GLY A 153 3.23 -14.80 14.40
C GLY A 153 2.00 -15.49 14.99
N ASN A 154 1.15 -14.73 15.67
CA ASN A 154 -0.03 -15.26 16.37
C ASN A 154 -1.36 -14.69 15.87
N GLY A 155 -1.33 -13.86 14.81
CA GLY A 155 -2.51 -13.24 14.24
C GLY A 155 -2.98 -11.96 14.93
N ALA A 156 -2.36 -11.55 16.06
CA ALA A 156 -2.57 -10.22 16.64
C ALA A 156 -1.57 -9.25 16.05
N TYR A 157 -2.06 -8.30 15.26
CA TYR A 157 -1.21 -7.35 14.57
C TYR A 157 -0.84 -6.16 15.45
N GLY A 158 0.39 -5.64 15.27
CA GLY A 158 0.77 -4.30 15.68
C GLY A 158 0.75 -3.36 14.48
N ILE A 159 0.80 -2.05 14.74
CA ILE A 159 0.77 -1.01 13.73
C ILE A 159 2.06 -0.20 13.77
N TYR A 160 2.91 -0.33 12.74
CA TYR A 160 4.10 0.50 12.59
C TYR A 160 3.75 1.77 11.82
N VAL A 161 4.13 2.94 12.39
CA VAL A 161 3.88 4.25 11.81
C VAL A 161 5.19 4.95 11.48
N ALA A 162 5.45 5.18 10.21
CA ALA A 162 6.59 5.94 9.72
C ALA A 162 6.31 7.44 9.78
N ASN A 163 6.87 8.11 10.78
CA ASN A 163 6.78 9.55 10.97
C ASN A 163 7.89 10.31 10.23
N TYR A 164 7.66 11.59 9.94
CA TYR A 164 8.61 12.49 9.31
C TYR A 164 9.03 13.60 10.27
N GLY A 165 10.29 13.57 10.69
CA GLY A 165 10.87 14.56 11.62
C GLY A 165 10.43 14.37 13.08
N GLY A 166 10.10 13.16 13.46
CA GLY A 166 9.85 12.70 14.81
C GLY A 166 9.92 11.18 14.90
N PRO A 167 9.82 10.61 16.11
CA PRO A 167 10.00 9.18 16.29
C PRO A 167 8.90 8.37 15.59
N THR A 168 9.27 7.25 15.00
CA THR A 168 8.33 6.23 14.54
C THR A 168 7.57 5.64 15.71
N ARG A 169 6.40 5.05 15.45
CA ARG A 169 5.55 4.42 16.47
C ARG A 169 5.34 2.95 16.13
N PHE A 170 5.07 2.16 17.15
CA PHE A 170 4.62 0.78 17.01
C PHE A 170 3.54 0.50 18.04
N TYR A 171 2.29 0.47 17.60
CA TYR A 171 1.15 0.29 18.48
C TYR A 171 0.72 -1.16 18.56
N GLU A 172 0.46 -1.61 19.79
CA GLU A 172 -0.19 -2.89 20.10
C GLU A 172 -1.36 -2.64 21.05
N LYS A 173 -2.36 -3.51 21.02
CA LYS A 173 -3.52 -3.46 21.91
C LYS A 173 -3.35 -4.47 23.04
N ASP A 174 -3.64 -4.04 24.28
CA ASP A 174 -3.72 -4.88 25.47
C ASP A 174 -5.00 -4.51 26.24
N GLY A 175 -6.03 -5.32 26.10
CA GLY A 175 -7.38 -4.99 26.52
C GLY A 175 -7.88 -3.72 25.81
N ASN A 176 -8.18 -2.66 26.56
CA ASN A 176 -8.60 -1.36 26.01
C ASN A 176 -7.43 -0.37 25.84
N GLU A 177 -6.22 -0.74 26.21
CA GLU A 177 -5.07 0.14 26.13
C GLU A 177 -4.32 -0.07 24.81
N ILE A 178 -4.04 1.03 24.11
CA ILE A 178 -3.13 1.08 22.96
C ILE A 178 -1.76 1.50 23.48
N ILE A 179 -0.78 0.61 23.35
CA ILE A 179 0.58 0.80 23.89
C ILE A 179 1.54 1.08 22.73
N ASP A 180 2.33 2.15 22.83
CA ASP A 180 3.44 2.39 21.91
C ASP A 180 4.68 1.59 22.35
N LYS A 181 5.01 0.56 21.61
CA LYS A 181 6.14 -0.34 21.85
C LYS A 181 7.42 0.05 21.11
N ALA A 182 7.41 1.11 20.30
CA ALA A 182 8.54 1.44 19.42
C ALA A 182 9.87 1.59 20.16
N SER A 183 9.87 2.24 21.33
CA SER A 183 11.08 2.42 22.14
C SER A 183 11.56 1.11 22.77
N GLU A 184 10.65 0.29 23.29
CA GLU A 184 10.96 -1.02 23.85
C GLU A 184 11.60 -1.94 22.80
N LEU A 185 11.09 -1.87 21.56
CA LEU A 185 11.56 -2.65 20.41
C LEU A 185 12.79 -2.06 19.71
N GLY A 186 13.27 -0.88 20.12
CA GLY A 186 14.44 -0.21 19.55
C GLY A 186 14.23 0.35 18.13
N ILE A 187 12.97 0.56 17.73
CA ILE A 187 12.61 1.03 16.39
C ILE A 187 12.02 2.44 16.38
N ASP A 188 12.10 3.19 17.48
CA ASP A 188 11.64 4.58 17.65
C ASP A 188 12.57 5.61 17.00
N LYS A 189 12.90 5.44 15.72
CA LYS A 189 13.87 6.28 15.00
C LYS A 189 13.25 7.60 14.56
N ILE A 190 14.02 8.67 14.67
CA ILE A 190 13.66 9.99 14.07
C ILE A 190 14.21 10.01 12.66
N THR A 191 13.32 9.99 11.68
CA THR A 191 13.69 9.84 10.27
C THR A 191 12.87 10.72 9.34
N GLY A 192 13.22 10.70 8.07
CA GLY A 192 12.36 11.14 6.96
C GLY A 192 11.51 9.97 6.44
N GLY A 193 10.79 9.26 7.31
CA GLY A 193 10.00 8.09 6.95
C GLY A 193 9.03 8.37 5.81
N ARG A 194 9.01 7.51 4.78
CA ARG A 194 8.17 7.71 3.59
C ARG A 194 7.33 6.50 3.22
N ALA A 195 7.95 5.38 3.01
CA ALA A 195 7.25 4.15 2.65
C ALA A 195 7.67 3.04 3.60
N VAL A 196 6.73 2.17 3.90
CA VAL A 196 6.99 1.02 4.76
C VAL A 196 6.21 -0.18 4.23
N ILE A 197 6.83 -1.34 4.32
CA ILE A 197 6.21 -2.62 4.00
C ILE A 197 6.64 -3.68 5.00
N SER A 198 5.77 -4.64 5.27
CA SER A 198 6.00 -5.75 6.18
C SER A 198 5.77 -7.07 5.46
N GLY A 199 6.60 -8.06 5.76
CA GLY A 199 6.47 -9.41 5.22
C GLY A 199 7.63 -10.31 5.62
N ASN A 200 7.60 -11.56 5.19
CA ASN A 200 8.64 -12.55 5.46
C ASN A 200 9.86 -12.34 4.55
N ILE A 201 10.67 -11.32 4.83
CA ILE A 201 11.81 -10.92 3.99
C ILE A 201 13.05 -11.78 4.32
N LEU A 202 13.45 -11.80 5.57
CA LEU A 202 14.61 -12.56 6.08
C LEU A 202 14.21 -13.61 7.12
N SER A 203 13.27 -13.27 7.98
CA SER A 203 12.78 -14.14 9.05
C SER A 203 11.62 -15.02 8.57
N GLY A 204 11.22 -16.00 9.35
CA GLY A 204 9.97 -16.73 9.16
C GLY A 204 8.75 -15.99 9.71
N ARG A 205 8.87 -14.71 10.06
CA ARG A 205 7.85 -13.82 10.61
C ARG A 205 7.82 -12.50 9.83
N SER A 206 6.96 -11.57 10.23
CA SER A 206 6.90 -10.25 9.61
C SER A 206 8.11 -9.40 9.99
N ASP A 207 9.05 -9.24 9.05
CA ASP A 207 10.08 -8.21 9.05
C ASP A 207 9.49 -6.88 8.59
N ILE A 208 10.22 -5.76 8.80
CA ILE A 208 9.79 -4.45 8.32
C ILE A 208 10.90 -3.86 7.43
N PHE A 209 10.56 -3.44 6.21
CA PHE A 209 11.42 -2.58 5.41
C PHE A 209 10.84 -1.17 5.37
N ALA A 210 11.62 -0.18 5.81
CA ALA A 210 11.23 1.22 5.86
C ALA A 210 12.14 2.08 5.00
N ALA A 211 11.60 2.62 3.91
CA ALA A 211 12.31 3.52 3.02
C ALA A 211 12.18 4.97 3.50
N ASN A 212 13.29 5.69 3.53
CA ASN A 212 13.38 7.04 4.07
C ASN A 212 13.76 8.07 3.00
N GLU A 213 13.34 9.31 3.22
CA GLU A 213 13.81 10.49 2.49
C GLU A 213 14.95 11.13 3.26
N ARG A 214 16.07 11.40 2.59
CA ARG A 214 17.25 12.06 3.18
C ARG A 214 17.85 11.29 4.37
N GLY A 215 18.00 9.99 4.20
CA GLY A 215 18.56 9.13 5.23
C GLY A 215 18.59 7.67 4.78
N GLU A 216 19.19 6.85 5.60
CA GLU A 216 19.26 5.41 5.34
C GLU A 216 17.90 4.74 5.46
N ASN A 217 17.65 3.73 4.61
CA ASN A 217 16.54 2.82 4.81
C ASN A 217 16.82 1.90 5.98
N PHE A 218 15.76 1.34 6.59
CA PHE A 218 15.88 0.33 7.63
C PHE A 218 15.33 -1.00 7.16
N LEU A 219 15.99 -2.08 7.59
CA LEU A 219 15.50 -3.45 7.48
C LEU A 219 15.50 -4.04 8.89
N TYR A 220 14.35 -4.05 9.51
CA TYR A 220 14.16 -4.63 10.83
C TYR A 220 13.85 -6.11 10.70
N TYR A 221 14.87 -6.93 10.98
CA TYR A 221 14.73 -8.37 11.07
C TYR A 221 13.97 -8.75 12.34
N ASN A 222 12.94 -9.54 12.18
CA ASN A 222 12.14 -10.03 13.31
C ASN A 222 12.79 -11.25 13.97
N ASN A 223 13.45 -11.02 15.10
CA ASN A 223 14.03 -12.05 15.92
C ASN A 223 13.07 -12.45 17.04
N ASN A 224 12.10 -13.33 16.73
CA ASN A 224 11.10 -13.83 17.68
C ASN A 224 10.33 -12.71 18.42
N GLY A 225 9.80 -11.76 17.67
CA GLY A 225 9.01 -10.65 18.18
C GLY A 225 9.82 -9.42 18.58
N ASN A 226 11.15 -9.46 18.57
CA ASN A 226 12.04 -8.33 18.73
C ASN A 226 12.68 -7.95 17.39
N PHE A 227 13.04 -6.70 17.22
CA PHE A 227 13.61 -6.24 15.96
C PHE A 227 15.11 -5.97 16.08
N VAL A 228 15.84 -6.34 15.02
CA VAL A 228 17.25 -6.03 14.84
C VAL A 228 17.40 -5.31 13.50
N GLU A 229 17.99 -4.09 13.51
CA GLU A 229 18.22 -3.32 12.31
C GLU A 229 19.42 -3.88 11.53
N LEU A 230 19.23 -4.26 10.26
CA LEU A 230 20.21 -4.97 9.44
C LEU A 230 20.39 -4.39 8.02
N ALA A 231 19.86 -3.20 7.72
CA ALA A 231 19.91 -2.67 6.35
C ALA A 231 21.34 -2.54 5.80
N LYS A 232 22.29 -2.06 6.61
CA LYS A 232 23.70 -1.95 6.22
C LYS A 232 24.38 -3.31 6.05
N ASP A 233 24.08 -4.24 6.94
CA ASP A 233 24.67 -5.60 6.89
C ASP A 233 24.21 -6.33 5.64
N TYR A 234 22.98 -6.04 5.18
CA TYR A 234 22.37 -6.63 3.99
C TYR A 234 22.43 -5.74 2.75
N ALA A 235 23.06 -4.56 2.81
CA ALA A 235 23.28 -3.63 1.69
C ALA A 235 21.97 -3.12 1.04
N VAL A 236 20.97 -2.77 1.86
CA VAL A 236 19.70 -2.16 1.42
C VAL A 236 19.45 -0.78 2.02
N ASP A 237 20.45 -0.20 2.69
CA ASP A 237 20.36 1.09 3.38
C ASP A 237 20.18 2.29 2.43
N ASP A 238 20.62 2.18 1.15
CA ASP A 238 20.44 3.17 0.05
C ASP A 238 20.46 4.65 0.51
N THR A 239 21.45 4.99 1.35
CA THR A 239 21.52 6.19 2.22
C THR A 239 21.30 7.52 1.52
N PHE A 240 21.65 7.62 0.23
CA PHE A 240 21.65 8.90 -0.52
C PHE A 240 20.41 9.08 -1.40
N GLN A 241 19.41 8.23 -1.25
CA GLN A 241 18.19 8.27 -2.04
C GLN A 241 17.01 8.86 -1.27
N ASN A 242 15.93 9.13 -1.99
CA ASN A 242 14.69 9.65 -1.43
C ASN A 242 13.59 8.61 -1.64
N GLY A 243 13.54 7.60 -0.76
CA GLY A 243 12.56 6.53 -0.82
C GLY A 243 11.12 7.03 -0.82
N ARG A 244 10.24 6.39 -1.63
CA ARG A 244 8.81 6.75 -1.76
C ARG A 244 7.87 5.57 -1.74
N GLY A 245 8.05 4.60 -2.60
CA GLY A 245 7.21 3.42 -2.71
C GLY A 245 8.00 2.15 -2.45
N THR A 246 7.35 1.17 -1.83
CA THR A 246 7.94 -0.15 -1.55
C THR A 246 6.93 -1.24 -1.86
N ALA A 247 7.42 -2.36 -2.41
CA ALA A 247 6.64 -3.58 -2.58
C ALA A 247 7.54 -4.80 -2.30
N LEU A 248 6.92 -5.93 -2.06
CA LEU A 248 7.59 -7.23 -1.98
C LEU A 248 7.12 -8.08 -3.17
N SER A 249 8.05 -8.82 -3.77
CA SER A 249 7.76 -9.74 -4.87
C SER A 249 8.74 -10.91 -4.83
N ASP A 250 8.30 -12.09 -5.24
CA ASP A 250 9.20 -13.22 -5.47
C ASP A 250 9.73 -13.18 -6.90
N ILE A 251 10.70 -12.30 -7.16
CA ILE A 251 11.22 -11.99 -8.51
C ILE A 251 11.69 -13.23 -9.29
N TYR A 252 12.16 -14.26 -8.60
CA TYR A 252 12.66 -15.50 -9.20
C TYR A 252 11.81 -16.73 -8.90
N TYR A 253 10.61 -16.56 -8.32
CA TYR A 253 9.68 -17.66 -7.99
C TYR A 253 10.33 -18.77 -7.15
N ARG A 254 11.03 -18.36 -6.10
CA ARG A 254 11.77 -19.25 -5.20
C ARG A 254 11.05 -19.51 -3.88
N GLY A 255 9.82 -18.99 -3.71
CA GLY A 255 9.09 -18.98 -2.46
C GLY A 255 9.68 -18.01 -1.44
N ARG A 256 10.32 -16.91 -1.91
CA ARG A 256 11.00 -15.94 -1.09
C ARG A 256 10.78 -14.54 -1.60
N LEU A 257 10.43 -13.62 -0.71
CA LEU A 257 10.21 -12.22 -1.03
C LEU A 257 11.52 -11.45 -1.20
N ASP A 258 11.60 -10.71 -2.28
CA ASP A 258 12.61 -9.73 -2.63
C ASP A 258 12.03 -8.32 -2.43
N ILE A 259 12.87 -7.28 -2.33
CA ILE A 259 12.43 -5.91 -2.02
C ILE A 259 12.46 -5.05 -3.28
N LEU A 260 11.34 -4.50 -3.67
CA LEU A 260 11.23 -3.43 -4.65
C LEU A 260 11.10 -2.11 -3.88
N THR A 261 12.00 -1.16 -4.14
CA THR A 261 11.91 0.18 -3.56
C THR A 261 12.19 1.25 -4.59
N SER A 262 11.40 2.29 -4.56
CA SER A 262 11.48 3.36 -5.53
C SER A 262 11.87 4.68 -4.88
N ASN A 263 12.61 5.48 -5.63
CA ASN A 263 13.20 6.72 -5.17
C ASN A 263 12.66 7.91 -5.96
N TRP A 264 12.29 8.98 -5.27
CA TRP A 264 11.83 10.23 -5.88
C TRP A 264 12.95 10.90 -6.67
N GLU A 265 12.75 11.02 -7.99
CA GLU A 265 13.73 11.60 -8.92
C GLU A 265 15.12 10.94 -8.81
N GLY A 266 15.18 9.71 -8.29
CA GLY A 266 16.38 8.90 -8.13
C GLY A 266 16.20 7.49 -8.70
N PRO A 267 17.29 6.70 -8.80
CA PRO A 267 17.22 5.36 -9.36
C PRO A 267 16.37 4.44 -8.48
N HIS A 268 15.42 3.73 -9.10
CA HIS A 268 14.64 2.68 -8.44
C HIS A 268 15.50 1.43 -8.24
N ARG A 269 15.15 0.60 -7.25
CA ARG A 269 15.92 -0.58 -6.83
C ARG A 269 15.07 -1.85 -6.85
N ALA A 270 15.70 -2.95 -7.20
CA ALA A 270 15.18 -4.30 -7.06
C ALA A 270 16.23 -5.14 -6.31
N PHE A 271 16.06 -5.25 -5.01
CA PHE A 271 17.00 -5.93 -4.14
C PHE A 271 16.64 -7.41 -4.00
N VAL A 272 17.52 -8.27 -4.50
CA VAL A 272 17.37 -9.73 -4.46
C VAL A 272 18.44 -10.32 -3.56
N LEU A 273 18.04 -11.18 -2.63
CA LEU A 273 18.99 -11.81 -1.71
C LEU A 273 19.83 -12.89 -2.40
N LYS A 274 21.16 -12.67 -2.45
CA LYS A 274 22.18 -13.58 -3.00
C LYS A 274 23.32 -13.70 -1.97
N ASN A 275 23.70 -14.92 -1.59
CA ASN A 275 24.83 -15.16 -0.67
C ASN A 275 24.75 -14.33 0.62
N ASN A 276 23.60 -14.29 1.27
CA ASN A 276 23.31 -13.54 2.51
C ASN A 276 23.49 -12.01 2.41
N LYS A 277 23.41 -11.43 1.22
CA LYS A 277 23.31 -9.99 1.00
C LYS A 277 22.33 -9.70 -0.12
N PHE A 278 21.64 -8.59 -0.06
CA PHE A 278 20.85 -8.12 -1.18
C PHE A 278 21.77 -7.54 -2.26
N VAL A 279 21.43 -7.82 -3.48
CA VAL A 279 22.07 -7.28 -4.68
C VAL A 279 20.99 -6.54 -5.47
N ASP A 280 21.24 -5.31 -5.82
CA ASP A 280 20.38 -4.57 -6.72
C ASP A 280 20.52 -5.13 -8.14
N ILE A 281 19.41 -5.64 -8.69
CA ILE A 281 19.32 -6.18 -10.04
C ILE A 281 18.52 -5.29 -10.98
N ALA A 282 18.09 -4.11 -10.52
CA ALA A 282 17.35 -3.16 -11.34
C ALA A 282 18.15 -2.83 -12.61
N ASP A 283 17.59 -3.15 -13.77
CA ASP A 283 18.17 -2.78 -15.04
C ASP A 283 17.99 -1.29 -15.35
N LYS A 284 18.52 -0.82 -16.47
CA LYS A 284 18.46 0.60 -16.85
C LYS A 284 17.01 1.10 -17.03
N GLN A 285 16.09 0.25 -17.46
CA GLN A 285 14.72 0.62 -17.72
C GLN A 285 13.94 0.74 -16.41
N PHE A 286 14.03 -0.26 -15.54
CA PHE A 286 13.39 -0.27 -14.23
C PHE A 286 13.94 0.83 -13.32
N SER A 287 15.29 1.01 -13.28
CA SER A 287 15.95 2.00 -12.43
C SER A 287 15.79 3.45 -12.89
N ALA A 288 15.15 3.71 -14.03
CA ALA A 288 15.01 5.06 -14.57
C ALA A 288 14.25 5.99 -13.61
N PRO A 289 14.86 7.11 -13.17
CA PRO A 289 14.24 8.03 -12.21
C PRO A 289 12.86 8.52 -12.65
N SER A 290 11.94 8.65 -11.70
CA SER A 290 10.62 9.25 -11.91
C SER A 290 10.08 9.89 -10.63
N ARG A 291 8.95 10.61 -10.75
CA ARG A 291 8.22 11.17 -9.61
C ARG A 291 7.28 10.14 -9.00
N ILE A 292 7.85 9.05 -8.60
CA ILE A 292 7.15 7.89 -8.05
C ILE A 292 6.44 8.19 -6.71
N ARG A 293 5.28 7.56 -6.49
CA ARG A 293 4.54 7.60 -5.22
C ARG A 293 4.26 6.22 -4.66
N THR A 294 3.80 5.29 -5.47
CA THR A 294 3.41 3.95 -5.04
C THR A 294 3.98 2.91 -5.98
N VAL A 295 4.40 1.79 -5.42
CA VAL A 295 4.77 0.58 -6.16
C VAL A 295 3.84 -0.54 -5.71
N ILE A 296 3.30 -1.28 -6.66
CA ILE A 296 2.48 -2.47 -6.42
C ILE A 296 3.09 -3.62 -7.20
N SER A 297 3.21 -4.78 -6.56
CA SER A 297 3.52 -6.05 -7.20
C SER A 297 2.31 -6.95 -7.07
N ALA A 298 1.77 -7.41 -8.19
CA ALA A 298 0.62 -8.30 -8.25
C ALA A 298 0.59 -9.04 -9.58
N ASP A 299 0.00 -10.22 -9.60
CA ASP A 299 -0.30 -10.98 -10.82
C ASP A 299 -1.57 -10.40 -11.47
N PHE A 300 -1.38 -9.34 -12.26
CA PHE A 300 -2.50 -8.62 -12.86
C PHE A 300 -3.14 -9.39 -14.03
N ASP A 301 -2.39 -10.24 -14.74
CA ASP A 301 -2.90 -10.97 -15.89
C ASP A 301 -3.22 -12.45 -15.61
N ASN A 302 -3.16 -12.86 -14.34
CA ASN A 302 -3.43 -14.21 -13.86
C ASN A 302 -2.56 -15.29 -14.54
N ASP A 303 -1.31 -14.94 -14.92
CA ASP A 303 -0.38 -15.89 -15.52
C ASP A 303 0.49 -16.63 -14.49
N GLY A 304 0.34 -16.28 -13.20
CA GLY A 304 1.05 -16.83 -12.06
C GLY A 304 2.35 -16.10 -11.74
N TYR A 305 2.60 -14.96 -12.38
CA TYR A 305 3.77 -14.12 -12.21
C TYR A 305 3.38 -12.68 -11.94
N ASP A 306 4.05 -12.04 -10.97
CA ASP A 306 3.75 -10.65 -10.64
C ASP A 306 4.24 -9.68 -11.72
N GLU A 307 3.42 -8.68 -12.02
CA GLU A 307 3.84 -7.43 -12.64
C GLU A 307 4.11 -6.37 -11.58
N VAL A 308 4.93 -5.37 -11.94
CA VAL A 308 5.25 -4.24 -11.08
C VAL A 308 4.66 -2.96 -11.65
N PHE A 309 3.62 -2.45 -10.99
CA PHE A 309 3.00 -1.17 -11.30
C PHE A 309 3.69 -0.04 -10.53
N MET A 310 4.05 1.04 -11.23
CA MET A 310 4.63 2.26 -10.67
C MET A 310 3.71 3.44 -10.89
N ASN A 311 3.11 3.94 -9.80
CA ASN A 311 2.24 5.13 -9.81
C ASN A 311 3.08 6.40 -9.66
N ASN A 312 3.06 7.25 -10.68
CA ASN A 312 3.80 8.51 -10.73
C ASN A 312 2.89 9.73 -10.56
N ILE A 313 3.47 10.86 -10.17
CA ILE A 313 2.75 12.13 -10.07
C ILE A 313 3.23 13.12 -11.12
N GLY A 314 2.32 13.53 -12.04
CA GLY A 314 2.61 14.45 -13.13
C GLY A 314 3.56 13.88 -14.20
N GLU A 315 3.72 12.57 -14.23
CA GLU A 315 4.47 11.80 -15.20
C GLU A 315 3.72 10.50 -15.51
N PRO A 316 3.97 9.85 -16.66
CA PRO A 316 3.31 8.59 -16.99
C PRO A 316 3.54 7.50 -15.93
N ASN A 317 2.49 6.77 -15.58
CA ASN A 317 2.62 5.52 -14.84
C ASN A 317 3.34 4.47 -15.69
N LYS A 318 3.93 3.47 -15.04
CA LYS A 318 4.65 2.38 -15.71
C LYS A 318 4.18 1.03 -15.20
N LEU A 319 4.28 0.03 -16.07
CA LEU A 319 4.05 -1.37 -15.72
C LEU A 319 5.21 -2.20 -16.27
N PHE A 320 5.77 -3.05 -15.42
CA PHE A 320 6.86 -3.94 -15.78
C PHE A 320 6.44 -5.39 -15.58
N LYS A 321 6.65 -6.22 -16.59
CA LYS A 321 6.63 -7.67 -16.47
C LYS A 321 8.00 -8.16 -16.02
N ILE A 322 8.03 -9.07 -15.05
CA ILE A 322 9.26 -9.73 -14.61
C ILE A 322 9.47 -10.97 -15.50
N LEU A 323 10.60 -11.04 -16.18
CA LEU A 323 10.95 -12.18 -17.03
C LEU A 323 11.64 -13.29 -16.21
N ASP A 324 11.62 -14.53 -16.71
CA ASP A 324 12.23 -15.71 -16.05
C ASP A 324 13.70 -15.52 -15.63
N ASN A 325 14.44 -14.65 -16.34
CA ASN A 325 15.82 -14.32 -16.02
C ASN A 325 15.97 -13.19 -14.98
N GLY A 326 14.84 -12.64 -14.47
CA GLY A 326 14.78 -11.52 -13.53
C GLY A 326 14.95 -10.14 -14.16
N GLU A 327 14.95 -10.02 -15.49
CA GLU A 327 14.91 -8.73 -16.18
C GLU A 327 13.51 -8.12 -16.12
N PHE A 328 13.45 -6.78 -16.09
CA PHE A 328 12.21 -6.02 -16.10
C PHE A 328 11.91 -5.52 -17.51
N LYS A 329 10.77 -5.89 -18.05
CA LYS A 329 10.31 -5.44 -19.36
C LYS A 329 9.12 -4.50 -19.18
N GLU A 330 9.30 -3.22 -19.52
CA GLU A 330 8.18 -2.28 -19.58
C GLU A 330 7.18 -2.71 -20.66
N ILE A 331 5.91 -2.74 -20.31
CA ILE A 331 4.82 -3.16 -21.19
C ILE A 331 3.80 -2.04 -21.36
N ASN A 332 2.96 -2.13 -22.42
CA ASN A 332 1.93 -1.13 -22.67
C ASN A 332 0.86 -1.19 -21.59
N ILE A 333 0.76 -0.13 -20.81
CA ILE A 333 -0.14 -0.03 -19.67
C ILE A 333 -1.59 0.35 -20.09
N GLY A 334 -1.80 0.78 -21.35
CA GLY A 334 -3.12 1.20 -21.81
C GLY A 334 -3.63 2.46 -21.13
N ASN A 335 -4.90 2.45 -20.72
CA ASN A 335 -5.56 3.63 -20.13
C ASN A 335 -4.95 4.06 -18.79
N ALA A 336 -4.32 3.15 -18.03
CA ALA A 336 -3.69 3.49 -16.75
C ALA A 336 -2.37 4.29 -16.89
N LEU A 337 -1.98 4.71 -18.11
CA LEU A 337 -0.78 5.52 -18.35
C LEU A 337 -0.81 6.87 -17.64
N GLU A 338 -1.97 7.52 -17.56
CA GLU A 338 -2.21 8.77 -16.82
C GLU A 338 -1.09 9.81 -16.95
N THR A 339 -0.75 10.25 -18.15
CA THR A 339 0.38 11.15 -18.45
C THR A 339 0.41 12.42 -17.58
N ASN A 340 -0.76 12.92 -17.16
CA ASN A 340 -0.91 14.11 -16.32
C ASN A 340 -1.61 13.78 -14.99
N GLY A 341 -1.64 12.51 -14.59
CA GLY A 341 -2.21 12.06 -13.33
C GLY A 341 -1.41 12.60 -12.15
N LEU A 342 -2.09 13.07 -11.11
CA LEU A 342 -1.46 13.46 -9.85
C LEU A 342 -1.57 12.31 -8.86
N GLY A 343 -1.18 11.11 -9.28
CA GLY A 343 -1.28 9.89 -8.51
C GLY A 343 -0.52 9.96 -7.19
N THR A 344 -1.19 9.64 -6.08
CA THR A 344 -0.63 9.72 -4.72
C THR A 344 -0.67 8.39 -3.98
N GLY A 345 -1.66 7.57 -4.25
CA GLY A 345 -1.79 6.22 -3.71
C GLY A 345 -2.50 5.32 -4.70
N ALA A 346 -2.32 4.02 -4.56
CA ALA A 346 -3.02 3.02 -5.34
C ALA A 346 -3.15 1.73 -4.53
N ALA A 347 -4.19 0.96 -4.84
CA ALA A 347 -4.37 -0.40 -4.34
C ALA A 347 -5.04 -1.27 -5.39
N VAL A 348 -4.90 -2.57 -5.25
CA VAL A 348 -5.46 -3.57 -6.17
C VAL A 348 -6.22 -4.62 -5.38
N ALA A 349 -7.38 -5.02 -5.89
CA ALA A 349 -8.20 -6.08 -5.37
C ALA A 349 -9.12 -6.64 -6.47
N ASP A 350 -9.54 -7.89 -6.33
CA ASP A 350 -10.71 -8.44 -7.00
C ASP A 350 -11.95 -7.99 -6.20
N ILE A 351 -12.43 -6.77 -6.52
CA ILE A 351 -13.47 -6.10 -5.71
C ILE A 351 -14.88 -6.60 -6.03
N ASP A 352 -15.07 -7.26 -7.15
CA ASP A 352 -16.37 -7.81 -7.56
C ASP A 352 -16.45 -9.34 -7.49
N GLY A 353 -15.35 -10.00 -7.16
CA GLY A 353 -15.24 -11.43 -6.95
C GLY A 353 -15.24 -12.25 -8.24
N ASP A 354 -14.84 -11.66 -9.38
CA ASP A 354 -14.82 -12.32 -10.69
C ASP A 354 -13.46 -12.98 -11.02
N GLY A 355 -12.46 -12.78 -10.17
CA GLY A 355 -11.10 -13.30 -10.31
C GLY A 355 -10.17 -12.43 -11.13
N ILE A 356 -10.60 -11.24 -11.51
CA ILE A 356 -9.80 -10.24 -12.22
C ILE A 356 -9.53 -9.06 -11.29
N LEU A 357 -8.32 -8.52 -11.32
CA LEU A 357 -7.94 -7.46 -10.40
C LEU A 357 -8.35 -6.08 -10.92
N GLU A 358 -8.97 -5.27 -10.07
CA GLU A 358 -9.15 -3.84 -10.27
C GLU A 358 -8.04 -3.05 -9.60
N LEU A 359 -7.52 -2.06 -10.30
CA LEU A 359 -6.55 -1.08 -9.81
C LEU A 359 -7.24 0.25 -9.56
N LEU A 360 -7.32 0.66 -8.29
CA LEU A 360 -7.81 1.99 -7.90
C LEU A 360 -6.62 2.93 -7.66
N ILE A 361 -6.65 4.12 -8.29
CA ILE A 361 -5.65 5.18 -8.07
C ILE A 361 -6.32 6.40 -7.45
N SER A 362 -5.71 6.92 -6.39
CA SER A 362 -6.08 8.19 -5.76
C SER A 362 -5.17 9.31 -6.25
N HIS A 363 -5.72 10.53 -6.29
CA HIS A 363 -5.02 11.71 -6.79
C HIS A 363 -5.02 12.84 -5.76
N GLY A 364 -3.94 13.64 -5.74
CA GLY A 364 -3.83 14.70 -4.74
C GLY A 364 -2.67 15.66 -4.98
N GLU A 365 -2.12 16.17 -3.88
CA GLU A 365 -1.00 17.09 -3.76
C GLU A 365 -1.28 18.50 -4.32
N SER A 366 -1.11 18.74 -5.62
CA SER A 366 -1.19 20.08 -6.21
C SER A 366 -2.46 20.35 -7.01
N GLY A 367 -3.33 19.38 -7.18
CA GLY A 367 -4.55 19.52 -7.97
C GLY A 367 -5.65 18.56 -7.54
N TYR A 368 -6.89 18.98 -7.80
CA TYR A 368 -8.08 18.18 -7.53
C TYR A 368 -8.35 17.32 -8.76
N GLN A 369 -8.31 15.99 -8.59
CA GLN A 369 -8.68 15.03 -9.61
C GLN A 369 -9.63 13.98 -9.02
N PRO A 370 -10.51 13.37 -9.82
CA PRO A 370 -11.32 12.24 -9.38
C PRO A 370 -10.44 11.02 -9.13
N LEU A 371 -10.95 10.02 -8.45
CA LEU A 371 -10.33 8.70 -8.40
C LEU A 371 -10.40 8.08 -9.81
N THR A 372 -9.46 7.19 -10.14
CA THR A 372 -9.53 6.38 -11.35
C THR A 372 -9.53 4.90 -11.01
N LEU A 373 -10.28 4.13 -11.79
CA LEU A 373 -10.43 2.70 -11.62
C LEU A 373 -10.16 1.99 -12.94
N TYR A 374 -9.30 1.00 -12.90
CA TYR A 374 -8.88 0.24 -14.07
C TYR A 374 -9.11 -1.24 -13.86
N LEU A 375 -9.66 -1.89 -14.88
CA LEU A 375 -9.77 -3.34 -14.95
C LEU A 375 -8.53 -3.90 -15.64
N SER A 376 -7.90 -4.88 -15.04
CA SER A 376 -6.84 -5.65 -15.69
C SER A 376 -7.42 -6.47 -16.83
N LEU A 377 -6.82 -6.40 -18.01
CA LEU A 377 -7.23 -7.21 -19.16
C LEU A 377 -6.38 -8.48 -19.16
N ILE A 378 -7.00 -9.61 -18.83
CA ILE A 378 -6.34 -10.91 -18.90
C ILE A 378 -5.96 -11.18 -20.35
N HIS A 379 -4.68 -11.07 -20.68
CA HIS A 379 -4.16 -11.55 -21.93
C HIS A 379 -4.05 -13.07 -21.84
N ILE A 380 -5.04 -13.79 -22.34
CA ILE A 380 -4.94 -15.23 -22.55
C ILE A 380 -3.86 -15.47 -23.61
N SER A 381 -2.59 -15.39 -23.22
CA SER A 381 -1.52 -16.00 -23.98
C SER A 381 -1.70 -17.51 -23.79
N GLU A 382 -1.85 -18.26 -24.90
CA GLU A 382 -1.90 -19.73 -24.82
C GLU A 382 -0.75 -20.21 -23.92
N PRO A 383 -1.05 -21.09 -22.93
CA PRO A 383 -0.02 -21.57 -22.03
C PRO A 383 1.03 -22.35 -22.84
N THR A 384 2.17 -21.74 -23.10
CA THR A 384 3.37 -22.46 -23.55
C THR A 384 3.91 -23.26 -22.36
N ARG A 385 3.09 -24.15 -21.80
CA ARG A 385 3.60 -25.20 -20.92
C ARG A 385 4.50 -26.11 -21.72
N ARG A 386 5.78 -25.88 -21.67
CA ARG A 386 6.73 -26.97 -21.83
C ARG A 386 6.66 -27.83 -20.58
N LEU A 387 5.89 -28.90 -20.66
CA LEU A 387 6.01 -30.03 -19.74
C LEU A 387 7.45 -30.58 -19.92
N ASN A 388 8.27 -30.43 -18.94
CA ASN A 388 9.49 -31.24 -18.75
C ASN A 388 9.30 -32.10 -17.51
#